data_a11d146f78d8c1a91e6cdb4976094848
#
_entry.id   a11d146f78d8c1a91e6cdb4976094848
#
_cell.length_a   1.000
_cell.length_b   1.000
_cell.length_c   1.000
_cell.angle_alpha   90.00
_cell.angle_beta   90.00
_cell.angle_gamma   90.00
#
_symmetry.space_group_name_H-M   'P 1'
#
loop_
_entity.id
_entity.type
_entity.pdbx_description
1 polymer ?
#
loop_
_entity_poly.entity_id
_entity_poly.type
_entity_poly.pdbx_seq_one_letter_code
_entity_poly.pdbx_strand_id
1 'polypeptide(L)'
;MVLKLLGAAVCLLVLAAYIGGRKSSVGTSASEPLPASASSTGAAVPSGPVILKPQGADGSASVRVGDAKFSVSPDGRTLFVEGGIGRRFSADLEQALAANAFLQRIVITSGGGYAGSGLDAAGSIRRRNLTVRVRSHCASMCVGLWASAAAREMEPDAVIGLHQWRVACDVLADAEQRRECEYSAQFWTAHEKSYEGWLRSAGFNDRLLQLQKQTPADQVALLNVPALRENGVDFRVVDPDGHYLNREQTRRFLLNKYGRRGAD
;
A
#
# COMPACT_ATOMS: atom_id res chain seq x y z
N MET A 1 0.04 12.32 28.70
CA MET A 1 0.87 12.63 27.53
C MET A 1 1.70 11.42 27.10
N VAL A 2 1.10 10.22 26.98
CA VAL A 2 1.82 8.94 26.71
C VAL A 2 1.14 8.12 25.60
N LEU A 3 0.05 8.59 24.98
CA LEU A 3 -0.77 7.77 24.06
C LEU A 3 -0.57 8.04 22.55
N LYS A 4 0.46 8.78 22.15
CA LYS A 4 0.71 9.13 20.72
C LYS A 4 1.75 8.23 20.00
N LEU A 5 2.34 7.26 20.67
CA LEU A 5 3.46 6.46 20.11
C LEU A 5 3.08 5.06 19.61
N LEU A 6 1.87 4.58 19.85
CA LEU A 6 1.45 3.21 19.51
C LEU A 6 0.93 3.01 18.08
N GLY A 7 0.44 4.06 17.42
CA GLY A 7 -0.11 3.93 16.06
C GLY A 7 0.91 3.77 14.94
N ALA A 8 2.10 4.33 15.12
CA ALA A 8 3.18 4.23 14.12
C ALA A 8 3.97 2.90 14.21
N ALA A 9 3.97 2.28 15.41
CA ALA A 9 4.74 1.06 15.65
C ALA A 9 4.14 -0.18 14.97
N VAL A 10 2.81 -0.26 14.81
CA VAL A 10 2.14 -1.45 14.28
C VAL A 10 2.40 -1.62 12.77
N CYS A 11 2.41 -0.54 11.98
CA CYS A 11 2.75 -0.62 10.55
C CYS A 11 4.23 -0.92 10.31
N LEU A 12 5.13 -0.40 11.15
CA LEU A 12 6.57 -0.67 11.07
C LEU A 12 6.93 -2.11 11.46
N LEU A 13 6.20 -2.73 12.41
CA LEU A 13 6.45 -4.11 12.82
C LEU A 13 6.04 -5.13 11.75
N VAL A 14 5.00 -4.86 10.96
CA VAL A 14 4.60 -5.76 9.86
C VAL A 14 5.64 -5.74 8.74
N LEU A 15 6.25 -4.59 8.46
CA LEU A 15 7.33 -4.50 7.47
C LEU A 15 8.66 -5.08 8.01
N ALA A 16 8.96 -4.91 9.31
CA ALA A 16 10.17 -5.45 9.94
C ALA A 16 10.14 -6.98 10.01
N ALA A 17 8.99 -7.60 10.21
CA ALA A 17 8.85 -9.06 10.20
C ALA A 17 9.10 -9.67 8.82
N TYR A 18 8.80 -8.94 7.72
CA TYR A 18 9.10 -9.37 6.37
C TYR A 18 10.60 -9.27 6.03
N ILE A 19 11.34 -8.39 6.72
CA ILE A 19 12.77 -8.11 6.46
C ILE A 19 13.70 -8.82 7.47
N GLY A 20 13.19 -9.23 8.65
CA GLY A 20 14.03 -9.62 9.82
C GLY A 20 14.04 -11.09 10.24
N GLY A 21 13.28 -11.96 9.59
CA GLY A 21 13.03 -13.32 10.08
C GLY A 21 14.02 -14.40 9.61
N ARG A 22 15.26 -14.41 10.03
CA ARG A 22 16.07 -15.65 10.21
C ARG A 22 17.22 -15.41 11.16
N LYS A 23 17.04 -15.73 12.44
CA LYS A 23 18.14 -16.07 13.32
C LYS A 23 18.31 -17.60 13.33
N SER A 24 19.40 -18.07 12.77
CA SER A 24 19.80 -19.46 12.82
C SER A 24 20.41 -19.80 14.16
N SER A 25 19.94 -20.87 14.77
CA SER A 25 20.60 -21.54 15.91
C SER A 25 21.83 -22.30 15.41
N VAL A 26 22.95 -22.08 16.07
CA VAL A 26 24.23 -22.78 15.87
C VAL A 26 24.15 -24.16 16.52
N GLY A 27 24.31 -25.21 15.72
CA GLY A 27 24.57 -26.57 16.17
C GLY A 27 25.86 -27.05 15.50
N THR A 28 26.86 -27.35 16.31
CA THR A 28 28.18 -27.91 15.95
C THR A 28 28.04 -29.39 15.59
N SER A 29 28.54 -29.85 14.45
CA SER A 29 29.45 -31.04 14.33
C SER A 29 29.76 -31.43 12.89
N ALA A 30 31.03 -31.78 12.70
CA ALA A 30 31.65 -32.76 11.82
C ALA A 30 31.72 -32.50 10.30
N SER A 31 32.97 -32.47 9.88
CA SER A 31 33.53 -32.38 8.54
C SER A 31 33.22 -33.60 7.69
N GLU A 32 32.80 -33.38 6.41
CA GLU A 32 33.02 -34.29 5.29
C GLU A 32 33.10 -33.52 3.96
N PRO A 33 33.79 -34.02 2.92
CA PRO A 33 34.38 -33.19 1.88
C PRO A 33 33.39 -32.88 0.71
N LEU A 34 33.63 -31.74 0.09
CA LEU A 34 32.93 -31.16 -1.05
C LEU A 34 32.82 -32.06 -2.30
N PRO A 35 31.68 -32.05 -2.98
CA PRO A 35 31.67 -32.12 -4.44
C PRO A 35 31.45 -30.73 -5.04
N ALA A 36 32.15 -30.51 -6.14
CA ALA A 36 32.20 -29.29 -6.92
C ALA A 36 30.87 -28.97 -7.61
N SER A 37 30.68 -27.66 -7.86
CA SER A 37 29.72 -27.05 -8.81
C SER A 37 28.24 -27.16 -8.48
N ALA A 38 27.76 -26.23 -7.63
CA ALA A 38 26.36 -25.82 -7.67
C ALA A 38 26.29 -24.44 -8.32
N SER A 39 25.71 -24.41 -9.50
CA SER A 39 25.31 -23.18 -10.20
C SER A 39 24.48 -22.30 -9.25
N SER A 40 24.88 -21.05 -9.07
CA SER A 40 24.15 -20.06 -8.31
C SER A 40 22.80 -19.78 -8.98
N THR A 41 21.80 -20.55 -8.64
CA THR A 41 20.41 -20.18 -8.90
C THR A 41 20.08 -18.95 -8.07
N GLY A 42 20.14 -17.79 -8.70
CA GLY A 42 19.68 -16.55 -8.09
C GLY A 42 18.28 -16.74 -7.54
N ALA A 43 18.08 -16.49 -6.25
CA ALA A 43 16.79 -16.58 -5.60
C ALA A 43 15.78 -15.73 -6.38
N ALA A 44 14.83 -16.39 -7.03
CA ALA A 44 13.76 -15.70 -7.74
C ALA A 44 12.93 -14.94 -6.72
N VAL A 45 12.76 -13.63 -6.93
CA VAL A 45 11.80 -12.83 -6.16
C VAL A 45 10.41 -13.45 -6.38
N PRO A 46 9.67 -13.84 -5.33
CA PRO A 46 8.36 -14.45 -5.51
C PRO A 46 7.45 -13.55 -6.35
N SER A 47 6.96 -14.05 -7.48
CA SER A 47 6.03 -13.32 -8.37
C SER A 47 4.56 -13.47 -7.96
N GLY A 48 4.27 -14.27 -6.92
CA GLY A 48 2.92 -14.46 -6.40
C GLY A 48 2.54 -13.50 -5.27
N PRO A 49 1.23 -13.34 -4.99
CA PRO A 49 0.77 -12.55 -3.85
C PRO A 49 1.19 -13.20 -2.53
N VAL A 50 1.68 -12.39 -1.59
CA VAL A 50 1.97 -12.81 -0.23
C VAL A 50 0.80 -12.39 0.65
N ILE A 51 0.13 -13.35 1.28
CA ILE A 51 -0.96 -13.08 2.22
C ILE A 51 -0.36 -12.86 3.62
N LEU A 52 -0.59 -11.67 4.17
CA LEU A 52 -0.21 -11.33 5.54
C LEU A 52 -1.46 -11.20 6.41
N LYS A 53 -1.39 -11.78 7.60
CA LYS A 53 -2.34 -11.48 8.68
C LYS A 53 -1.61 -10.60 9.69
N PRO A 54 -2.05 -9.34 9.91
CA PRO A 54 -1.46 -8.48 10.91
C PRO A 54 -1.52 -9.15 12.28
N GLN A 55 -0.40 -9.23 12.99
CA GLN A 55 -0.38 -9.74 14.36
C GLN A 55 -1.13 -8.77 15.28
N GLY A 56 -2.08 -9.28 16.07
CA GLY A 56 -2.89 -8.48 17.00
C GLY A 56 -4.29 -8.10 16.49
N ALA A 57 -4.69 -8.55 15.31
CA ALA A 57 -6.07 -8.46 14.85
C ALA A 57 -6.90 -9.63 15.44
N ASP A 58 -6.99 -9.69 16.76
CA ASP A 58 -8.11 -10.32 17.41
C ASP A 58 -9.31 -9.40 17.16
N GLY A 59 -10.32 -9.84 16.46
CA GLY A 59 -11.42 -9.09 15.83
C GLY A 59 -12.17 -8.05 16.67
N SER A 60 -11.62 -7.57 17.78
CA SER A 60 -12.21 -6.65 18.72
C SER A 60 -11.62 -5.23 18.72
N ALA A 61 -10.46 -5.00 18.13
CA ALA A 61 -9.90 -3.66 18.06
C ALA A 61 -10.43 -2.93 16.84
N SER A 62 -11.30 -1.96 17.03
CA SER A 62 -11.51 -0.89 16.06
C SER A 62 -10.14 -0.24 15.80
N VAL A 63 -9.47 -0.62 14.72
CA VAL A 63 -8.23 0.03 14.30
C VAL A 63 -8.57 1.50 14.08
N ARG A 64 -8.20 2.35 15.03
CA ARG A 64 -8.30 3.79 14.82
C ARG A 64 -7.37 4.13 13.69
N VAL A 65 -7.94 4.40 12.52
CA VAL A 65 -7.19 4.91 11.39
C VAL A 65 -6.69 6.30 11.80
N GLY A 66 -5.40 6.42 12.02
CA GLY A 66 -4.77 7.71 12.31
C GLY A 66 -4.84 8.61 11.09
N ASP A 67 -4.84 9.93 11.32
CA ASP A 67 -4.82 10.91 10.24
C ASP A 67 -3.47 10.89 9.50
N ALA A 68 -3.51 11.09 8.19
CA ALA A 68 -2.30 11.24 7.38
C ALA A 68 -1.62 12.58 7.66
N LYS A 69 -0.30 12.59 7.51
CA LYS A 69 0.51 13.80 7.48
C LYS A 69 0.69 14.25 6.03
N PHE A 70 0.53 15.55 5.81
CA PHE A 70 0.72 16.17 4.51
C PHE A 70 1.92 17.11 4.58
N SER A 71 2.82 17.04 3.59
CA SER A 71 3.92 17.98 3.44
C SER A 71 4.21 18.24 1.96
N VAL A 72 4.53 19.47 1.61
CA VAL A 72 4.79 19.87 0.23
C VAL A 72 6.30 19.97 0.00
N SER A 73 6.77 19.50 -1.15
CA SER A 73 8.16 19.65 -1.56
C SER A 73 8.57 21.12 -1.70
N PRO A 74 9.86 21.46 -1.56
CA PRO A 74 10.32 22.86 -1.66
C PRO A 74 9.98 23.52 -3.00
N ASP A 75 9.87 22.75 -4.08
CA ASP A 75 9.48 23.26 -5.41
C ASP A 75 7.96 23.42 -5.60
N GLY A 76 7.15 23.07 -4.59
CA GLY A 76 5.69 23.16 -4.61
C GLY A 76 4.99 22.16 -5.54
N ARG A 77 5.69 21.18 -6.12
CA ARG A 77 5.13 20.29 -7.15
C ARG A 77 4.71 18.92 -6.65
N THR A 78 5.23 18.51 -5.49
CA THR A 78 4.95 17.18 -4.92
C THR A 78 4.34 17.31 -3.53
N LEU A 79 3.24 16.62 -3.30
CA LEU A 79 2.62 16.45 -2.00
C LEU A 79 2.99 15.08 -1.44
N PHE A 80 3.67 15.04 -0.31
CA PHE A 80 3.95 13.83 0.42
C PHE A 80 2.82 13.54 1.40
N VAL A 81 2.32 12.30 1.38
CA VAL A 81 1.21 11.83 2.22
C VAL A 81 1.66 10.55 2.93
N GLU A 82 1.68 10.59 4.27
CA GLU A 82 2.08 9.44 5.08
C GLU A 82 1.08 9.20 6.21
N GLY A 83 0.54 7.99 6.29
CA GLY A 83 -0.40 7.58 7.34
C GLY A 83 -1.74 7.09 6.80
N GLY A 84 -2.75 7.06 7.67
CA GLY A 84 -4.06 6.51 7.37
C GLY A 84 -4.98 7.48 6.62
N ILE A 85 -5.90 6.95 5.86
CA ILE A 85 -6.99 7.72 5.24
C ILE A 85 -8.07 7.92 6.30
N GLY A 86 -7.91 8.96 7.12
CA GLY A 86 -8.84 9.34 8.18
C GLY A 86 -10.13 9.97 7.62
N ARG A 87 -11.07 10.30 8.53
CA ARG A 87 -12.36 10.94 8.13
C ARG A 87 -12.16 12.29 7.45
N ARG A 88 -11.13 13.03 7.81
CA ARG A 88 -10.81 14.36 7.28
C ARG A 88 -9.92 14.34 6.04
N PHE A 89 -9.45 13.18 5.62
CA PHE A 89 -8.44 13.04 4.57
C PHE A 89 -8.78 13.80 3.28
N SER A 90 -10.04 13.71 2.81
CA SER A 90 -10.46 14.43 1.60
C SER A 90 -10.43 15.95 1.78
N ALA A 91 -10.88 16.45 2.93
CA ALA A 91 -10.85 17.88 3.23
C ALA A 91 -9.41 18.41 3.35
N ASP A 92 -8.54 17.65 4.05
CA ASP A 92 -7.13 18.02 4.21
C ASP A 92 -6.38 17.97 2.87
N LEU A 93 -6.68 17.01 2.00
CA LEU A 93 -6.16 16.95 0.63
C LEU A 93 -6.62 18.15 -0.20
N GLU A 94 -7.91 18.45 -0.19
CA GLU A 94 -8.44 19.61 -0.94
C GLU A 94 -7.82 20.94 -0.44
N GLN A 95 -7.64 21.09 0.86
CA GLN A 95 -6.95 22.25 1.43
C GLN A 95 -5.50 22.33 0.92
N ALA A 96 -4.75 21.23 0.93
CA ALA A 96 -3.39 21.18 0.40
C ALA A 96 -3.33 21.52 -1.09
N LEU A 97 -4.27 20.98 -1.87
CA LEU A 97 -4.39 21.23 -3.31
C LEU A 97 -4.80 22.68 -3.61
N ALA A 98 -5.65 23.28 -2.80
CA ALA A 98 -6.05 24.69 -2.95
C ALA A 98 -4.92 25.66 -2.62
N ALA A 99 -4.14 25.36 -1.58
CA ALA A 99 -3.00 26.16 -1.16
C ALA A 99 -1.81 26.09 -2.13
N ASN A 100 -1.74 25.06 -3.00
CA ASN A 100 -0.59 24.80 -3.86
C ASN A 100 -1.04 24.47 -5.29
N ALA A 101 -1.26 25.51 -6.09
CA ALA A 101 -1.78 25.38 -7.46
C ALA A 101 -0.87 24.61 -8.44
N PHE A 102 0.43 24.49 -8.11
CA PHE A 102 1.42 23.81 -8.96
C PHE A 102 1.63 22.34 -8.64
N LEU A 103 0.87 21.78 -7.70
CA LEU A 103 0.95 20.36 -7.36
C LEU A 103 0.58 19.49 -8.59
N GLN A 104 1.48 18.57 -8.93
CA GLN A 104 1.38 17.67 -10.06
C GLN A 104 1.42 16.19 -9.60
N ARG A 105 1.99 15.94 -8.42
CA ARG A 105 2.24 14.59 -7.91
C ARG A 105 1.89 14.47 -6.43
N ILE A 106 1.35 13.32 -6.09
CA ILE A 106 1.23 12.85 -4.70
C ILE A 106 2.18 11.66 -4.55
N VAL A 107 3.05 11.70 -3.53
CA VAL A 107 3.87 10.56 -3.09
C VAL A 107 3.25 10.02 -1.82
N ILE A 108 2.74 8.79 -1.85
CA ILE A 108 1.93 8.24 -0.76
C ILE A 108 2.55 6.98 -0.16
N THR A 109 2.41 6.86 1.17
CA THR A 109 2.61 5.64 1.95
C THR A 109 1.43 5.52 2.90
N SER A 110 0.55 4.52 2.69
CA SER A 110 -0.69 4.40 3.47
C SER A 110 -1.21 2.97 3.53
N GLY A 111 -1.65 2.56 4.70
CA GLY A 111 -2.39 1.31 4.89
C GLY A 111 -3.87 1.38 4.48
N GLY A 112 -4.34 2.53 4.00
CA GLY A 112 -5.75 2.73 3.67
C GLY A 112 -6.55 3.37 4.81
N GLY A 113 -7.86 3.13 4.83
CA GLY A 113 -8.74 3.69 5.86
C GLY A 113 -10.18 3.91 5.39
N TYR A 114 -10.78 5.03 5.78
CA TYR A 114 -12.19 5.33 5.53
C TYR A 114 -12.50 5.46 4.04
N ALA A 115 -13.47 4.68 3.59
CA ALA A 115 -13.86 4.60 2.19
C ALA A 115 -14.46 5.91 1.66
N GLY A 116 -15.40 6.53 2.36
CA GLY A 116 -16.04 7.77 1.91
C GLY A 116 -15.02 8.87 1.64
N SER A 117 -14.21 9.21 2.66
CA SER A 117 -13.15 10.21 2.53
C SER A 117 -12.12 9.87 1.45
N GLY A 118 -11.78 8.57 1.31
CA GLY A 118 -10.87 8.11 0.27
C GLY A 118 -11.45 8.23 -1.14
N LEU A 119 -12.74 7.92 -1.33
CA LEU A 119 -13.42 8.04 -2.63
C LEU A 119 -13.53 9.51 -3.08
N ASP A 120 -13.87 10.42 -2.16
CA ASP A 120 -13.89 11.86 -2.45
C ASP A 120 -12.49 12.35 -2.85
N ALA A 121 -11.46 11.95 -2.11
CA ALA A 121 -10.08 12.28 -2.42
C ALA A 121 -9.65 11.71 -3.78
N ALA A 122 -10.03 10.47 -4.12
CA ALA A 122 -9.77 9.87 -5.43
C ALA A 122 -10.44 10.66 -6.56
N GLY A 123 -11.67 11.14 -6.34
CA GLY A 123 -12.35 12.04 -7.25
C GLY A 123 -11.55 13.33 -7.51
N SER A 124 -10.98 13.93 -6.47
CA SER A 124 -10.16 15.14 -6.56
C SER A 124 -8.84 14.90 -7.29
N ILE A 125 -8.16 13.79 -7.00
CA ILE A 125 -6.95 13.35 -7.70
C ILE A 125 -7.23 13.25 -9.21
N ARG A 126 -8.34 12.60 -9.58
CA ARG A 126 -8.74 12.43 -10.97
C ARG A 126 -9.06 13.75 -11.66
N ARG A 127 -9.88 14.61 -11.04
CA ARG A 127 -10.27 15.91 -11.61
C ARG A 127 -9.07 16.81 -11.88
N ARG A 128 -8.03 16.71 -11.05
CA ARG A 128 -6.80 17.51 -11.18
C ARG A 128 -5.70 16.84 -12.02
N ASN A 129 -5.96 15.68 -12.61
CA ASN A 129 -5.00 14.91 -13.41
C ASN A 129 -3.67 14.67 -12.70
N LEU A 130 -3.71 14.39 -11.40
CA LEU A 130 -2.50 14.19 -10.62
C LEU A 130 -1.85 12.84 -10.90
N THR A 131 -0.52 12.80 -10.82
CA THR A 131 0.25 11.56 -10.70
C THR A 131 0.23 11.10 -9.24
N VAL A 132 0.01 9.80 -8.99
CA VAL A 132 0.19 9.21 -7.65
C VAL A 132 1.32 8.20 -7.68
N ARG A 133 2.33 8.40 -6.81
CA ARG A 133 3.47 7.52 -6.60
C ARG A 133 3.34 6.78 -5.27
N VAL A 134 3.43 5.47 -5.29
CA VAL A 134 3.58 4.67 -4.07
C VAL A 134 5.07 4.59 -3.72
N ARG A 135 5.44 5.08 -2.51
CA ARG A 135 6.83 5.05 -2.04
C ARG A 135 7.19 3.71 -1.39
N SER A 136 6.36 3.23 -0.48
CA SER A 136 6.62 2.00 0.28
C SER A 136 5.47 1.02 0.15
N HIS A 137 4.31 1.38 0.67
CA HIS A 137 3.12 0.55 0.58
C HIS A 137 1.86 1.39 0.37
N CYS A 138 0.88 0.78 -0.29
CA CYS A 138 -0.43 1.36 -0.49
C CYS A 138 -1.46 0.24 -0.44
N ALA A 139 -2.28 0.19 0.61
CA ALA A 139 -3.23 -0.90 0.81
C ALA A 139 -4.66 -0.39 0.93
N SER A 140 -5.65 -1.27 0.68
CA SER A 140 -7.06 -0.96 0.88
C SER A 140 -7.49 0.29 0.09
N MET A 141 -8.15 1.26 0.74
CA MET A 141 -8.60 2.50 0.10
C MET A 141 -7.47 3.31 -0.57
N CYS A 142 -6.23 3.21 -0.08
CA CYS A 142 -5.08 3.83 -0.74
C CYS A 142 -4.91 3.36 -2.19
N VAL A 143 -5.21 2.08 -2.48
CA VAL A 143 -5.13 1.54 -3.85
C VAL A 143 -6.11 2.25 -4.77
N GLY A 144 -7.29 2.63 -4.27
CA GLY A 144 -8.25 3.45 -5.01
C GLY A 144 -7.72 4.84 -5.36
N LEU A 145 -7.01 5.49 -4.42
CA LEU A 145 -6.34 6.78 -4.71
C LEU A 145 -5.31 6.63 -5.83
N TRP A 146 -4.46 5.62 -5.74
CA TRP A 146 -3.44 5.33 -6.76
C TRP A 146 -4.07 4.96 -8.10
N ALA A 147 -5.08 4.10 -8.12
CA ALA A 147 -5.75 3.64 -9.32
C ALA A 147 -6.53 4.77 -10.04
N SER A 148 -7.05 5.75 -9.29
CA SER A 148 -7.78 6.90 -9.85
C SER A 148 -6.89 7.93 -10.53
N ALA A 149 -5.57 7.87 -10.31
CA ALA A 149 -4.61 8.85 -10.82
C ALA A 149 -4.52 8.85 -12.35
N ALA A 150 -4.21 10.03 -12.92
CA ALA A 150 -3.94 10.18 -14.35
C ALA A 150 -2.67 9.42 -14.77
N ALA A 151 -1.65 9.40 -13.92
CA ALA A 151 -0.47 8.56 -14.07
C ALA A 151 -0.13 7.88 -12.74
N ARG A 152 0.24 6.62 -12.81
CA ARG A 152 0.57 5.78 -11.65
C ARG A 152 2.05 5.48 -11.62
N GLU A 153 2.67 5.70 -10.47
CA GLU A 153 4.08 5.42 -10.24
C GLU A 153 4.25 4.53 -8.99
N MET A 154 5.30 3.72 -8.98
CA MET A 154 5.73 2.95 -7.81
C MET A 154 7.24 3.00 -7.66
N GLU A 155 7.73 3.10 -6.44
CA GLU A 155 9.14 2.82 -6.17
C GLU A 155 9.41 1.31 -6.33
N PRO A 156 10.65 0.89 -6.64
CA PRO A 156 10.94 -0.48 -7.07
C PRO A 156 10.58 -1.57 -6.07
N ASP A 157 10.61 -1.26 -4.78
CA ASP A 157 10.28 -2.15 -3.66
C ASP A 157 8.94 -1.84 -3.01
N ALA A 158 8.17 -0.93 -3.59
CA ALA A 158 6.83 -0.64 -3.12
C ALA A 158 5.88 -1.82 -3.35
N VAL A 159 4.87 -1.93 -2.50
CA VAL A 159 3.85 -2.97 -2.58
C VAL A 159 2.43 -2.39 -2.57
N ILE A 160 1.54 -3.07 -3.27
CA ILE A 160 0.10 -2.83 -3.25
C ILE A 160 -0.57 -3.91 -2.41
N GLY A 161 -1.47 -3.51 -1.51
CA GLY A 161 -2.20 -4.41 -0.62
C GLY A 161 -3.69 -4.48 -0.94
N LEU A 162 -4.18 -5.68 -1.28
CA LEU A 162 -5.58 -5.93 -1.59
C LEU A 162 -6.26 -6.74 -0.49
N HIS A 163 -7.46 -6.36 -0.13
CA HIS A 163 -8.38 -7.14 0.72
C HIS A 163 -9.82 -6.72 0.47
N GLN A 164 -10.75 -7.56 0.93
CA GLN A 164 -12.17 -7.21 0.87
C GLN A 164 -12.50 -6.04 1.79
N TRP A 165 -13.52 -5.31 1.44
CA TRP A 165 -14.06 -4.26 2.27
C TRP A 165 -14.72 -4.83 3.52
N ARG A 166 -14.69 -4.06 4.60
CA ARG A 166 -15.47 -4.32 5.79
C ARG A 166 -16.28 -3.09 6.13
N VAL A 167 -17.59 -3.24 6.14
CA VAL A 167 -18.48 -2.28 6.79
C VAL A 167 -18.73 -2.80 8.21
N ALA A 168 -18.15 -2.14 9.20
CA ALA A 168 -18.20 -2.56 10.60
C ALA A 168 -18.84 -1.45 11.44
N CYS A 169 -20.13 -1.19 11.19
CA CYS A 169 -20.88 -0.18 11.95
C CYS A 169 -21.19 -0.65 13.38
N ASP A 170 -21.29 -1.95 13.58
CA ASP A 170 -21.54 -2.62 14.85
C ASP A 170 -20.47 -2.39 15.92
N VAL A 171 -19.21 -2.18 15.49
CA VAL A 171 -18.09 -1.93 16.42
C VAL A 171 -18.00 -0.47 16.88
N LEU A 172 -18.83 0.44 16.36
CA LEU A 172 -18.85 1.83 16.78
C LEU A 172 -19.61 1.96 18.10
N ALA A 173 -18.95 2.45 19.13
CA ALA A 173 -19.55 2.65 20.46
C ALA A 173 -20.57 3.79 20.45
N ASP A 174 -20.31 4.84 19.69
CA ASP A 174 -21.19 6.01 19.58
C ASP A 174 -22.38 5.75 18.65
N ALA A 175 -23.60 6.02 19.16
CA ALA A 175 -24.84 5.72 18.44
C ALA A 175 -25.08 6.62 17.22
N GLU A 176 -24.56 7.84 17.21
CA GLU A 176 -24.67 8.75 16.08
C GLU A 176 -23.72 8.32 14.95
N GLN A 177 -22.48 8.00 15.30
CA GLN A 177 -21.50 7.44 14.36
C GLN A 177 -21.97 6.12 13.76
N ARG A 178 -22.66 5.29 14.55
CA ARG A 178 -23.23 4.02 14.05
C ARG A 178 -24.32 4.28 13.01
N ARG A 179 -25.25 5.19 13.28
CA ARG A 179 -26.31 5.57 12.32
C ARG A 179 -25.72 6.18 11.04
N GLU A 180 -24.72 7.05 11.15
CA GLU A 180 -24.03 7.60 9.99
C GLU A 180 -23.34 6.52 9.15
N CYS A 181 -22.70 5.55 9.81
CA CYS A 181 -22.09 4.40 9.17
C CYS A 181 -23.13 3.55 8.44
N GLU A 182 -24.25 3.20 9.09
CA GLU A 182 -25.35 2.42 8.52
C GLU A 182 -25.99 3.14 7.32
N TYR A 183 -26.19 4.45 7.42
CA TYR A 183 -26.65 5.26 6.31
C TYR A 183 -25.67 5.23 5.13
N SER A 184 -24.39 5.41 5.40
CA SER A 184 -23.34 5.35 4.38
C SER A 184 -23.24 3.97 3.74
N ALA A 185 -23.51 2.90 4.51
CA ALA A 185 -23.50 1.53 4.01
C ALA A 185 -24.56 1.27 2.93
N GLN A 186 -25.63 2.02 2.92
CA GLN A 186 -26.68 1.91 1.88
C GLN A 186 -26.19 2.32 0.48
N PHE A 187 -25.17 3.21 0.43
CA PHE A 187 -24.57 3.66 -0.83
C PHE A 187 -23.36 2.82 -1.23
N TRP A 188 -23.07 1.77 -0.49
CA TRP A 188 -21.87 0.95 -0.63
C TRP A 188 -21.67 0.40 -2.04
N THR A 189 -22.75 -0.11 -2.67
CA THR A 189 -22.69 -0.69 -4.02
C THR A 189 -22.21 0.33 -5.07
N ALA A 190 -22.60 1.61 -4.93
CA ALA A 190 -22.14 2.66 -5.84
C ALA A 190 -20.64 2.97 -5.61
N HIS A 191 -20.21 2.99 -4.35
CA HIS A 191 -18.82 3.18 -3.97
C HIS A 191 -17.93 2.04 -4.45
N GLU A 192 -18.37 0.80 -4.28
CA GLU A 192 -17.67 -0.38 -4.78
C GLU A 192 -17.53 -0.37 -6.30
N LYS A 193 -18.57 -0.02 -7.03
CA LYS A 193 -18.51 0.13 -8.49
C LYS A 193 -17.52 1.19 -8.94
N SER A 194 -17.48 2.34 -8.28
CA SER A 194 -16.53 3.41 -8.59
C SER A 194 -15.10 2.95 -8.35
N TYR A 195 -14.85 2.35 -7.21
CA TYR A 195 -13.53 1.80 -6.85
C TYR A 195 -13.09 0.71 -7.83
N GLU A 196 -13.93 -0.29 -8.10
CA GLU A 196 -13.63 -1.35 -9.08
C GLU A 196 -13.40 -0.76 -10.47
N GLY A 197 -14.17 0.24 -10.88
CA GLY A 197 -13.99 0.95 -12.13
C GLY A 197 -12.60 1.60 -12.24
N TRP A 198 -12.08 2.20 -11.18
CA TRP A 198 -10.71 2.75 -11.15
C TRP A 198 -9.66 1.64 -11.20
N LEU A 199 -9.83 0.56 -10.46
CA LEU A 199 -8.92 -0.59 -10.53
C LEU A 199 -8.85 -1.15 -11.96
N ARG A 200 -10.00 -1.36 -12.60
CA ARG A 200 -10.04 -1.82 -14.00
C ARG A 200 -9.38 -0.84 -14.95
N SER A 201 -9.60 0.46 -14.79
CA SER A 201 -8.94 1.49 -15.60
C SER A 201 -7.42 1.55 -15.40
N ALA A 202 -6.94 1.08 -14.26
CA ALA A 202 -5.52 0.91 -13.95
C ALA A 202 -4.94 -0.44 -14.43
N GLY A 203 -5.73 -1.27 -15.11
CA GLY A 203 -5.28 -2.56 -15.66
C GLY A 203 -5.40 -3.75 -14.69
N PHE A 204 -6.12 -3.60 -13.56
CA PHE A 204 -6.40 -4.75 -12.69
C PHE A 204 -7.37 -5.71 -13.41
N ASN A 205 -6.89 -6.91 -13.68
CA ASN A 205 -7.67 -7.97 -14.30
C ASN A 205 -8.61 -8.67 -13.30
N ASP A 206 -9.48 -9.56 -13.79
CA ASP A 206 -10.45 -10.26 -12.96
C ASP A 206 -9.79 -11.11 -11.86
N ARG A 207 -8.60 -11.66 -12.12
CA ARG A 207 -7.84 -12.42 -11.11
C ARG A 207 -7.47 -11.55 -9.91
N LEU A 208 -7.00 -10.32 -10.12
CA LEU A 208 -6.65 -9.39 -9.04
C LEU A 208 -7.90 -8.89 -8.30
N LEU A 209 -8.99 -8.62 -9.03
CA LEU A 209 -10.27 -8.23 -8.43
C LEU A 209 -10.87 -9.38 -7.59
N GLN A 210 -10.74 -10.61 -8.06
CA GLN A 210 -11.16 -11.79 -7.29
C GLN A 210 -10.26 -11.99 -6.06
N LEU A 211 -8.95 -11.83 -6.19
CA LEU A 211 -8.01 -11.86 -5.06
C LEU A 211 -8.43 -10.84 -3.99
N GLN A 212 -8.77 -9.62 -4.38
CA GLN A 212 -9.29 -8.61 -3.44
C GLN A 212 -10.55 -9.09 -2.72
N LYS A 213 -11.53 -9.61 -3.46
CA LYS A 213 -12.81 -10.09 -2.91
C LYS A 213 -12.67 -11.34 -2.02
N GLN A 214 -11.65 -12.14 -2.25
CA GLN A 214 -11.39 -13.38 -1.50
C GLN A 214 -10.45 -13.18 -0.31
N THR A 215 -9.65 -12.11 -0.29
CA THR A 215 -8.76 -11.83 0.84
C THR A 215 -9.58 -11.24 1.99
N PRO A 216 -9.69 -11.93 3.15
CA PRO A 216 -10.46 -11.45 4.29
C PRO A 216 -10.05 -10.05 4.76
N ALA A 217 -10.97 -9.31 5.36
CA ALA A 217 -10.73 -7.93 5.79
C ALA A 217 -9.65 -7.78 6.89
N ASP A 218 -9.35 -8.86 7.61
CA ASP A 218 -8.28 -8.96 8.61
C ASP A 218 -6.95 -9.45 8.03
N GLN A 219 -6.88 -9.63 6.71
CA GLN A 219 -5.70 -10.05 5.97
C GLN A 219 -5.41 -9.06 4.84
N VAL A 220 -4.22 -9.11 4.29
CA VAL A 220 -3.82 -8.29 3.13
C VAL A 220 -3.02 -9.14 2.16
N ALA A 221 -3.45 -9.20 0.91
CA ALA A 221 -2.68 -9.77 -0.18
C ALA A 221 -1.73 -8.73 -0.74
N LEU A 222 -0.43 -8.86 -0.47
CA LEU A 222 0.60 -7.96 -0.96
C LEU A 222 1.08 -8.37 -2.36
N LEU A 223 1.13 -7.40 -3.25
CA LEU A 223 1.61 -7.52 -4.63
C LEU A 223 2.78 -6.56 -4.83
N ASN A 224 3.92 -7.10 -5.19
CA ASN A 224 5.10 -6.33 -5.56
C ASN A 224 5.07 -5.88 -7.03
N VAL A 225 6.04 -5.09 -7.44
CA VAL A 225 6.17 -4.59 -8.81
C VAL A 225 6.15 -5.71 -9.88
N PRO A 226 6.90 -6.82 -9.75
CA PRO A 226 6.79 -7.93 -10.70
C PRO A 226 5.39 -8.52 -10.80
N ALA A 227 4.75 -8.83 -9.67
CA ALA A 227 3.41 -9.44 -9.63
C ALA A 227 2.35 -8.55 -10.29
N LEU A 228 2.40 -7.23 -10.07
CA LEU A 228 1.49 -6.29 -10.70
C LEU A 228 1.69 -6.22 -12.21
N ARG A 229 2.94 -6.17 -12.69
CA ARG A 229 3.26 -6.16 -14.12
C ARG A 229 2.82 -7.44 -14.83
N GLU A 230 3.03 -8.59 -14.22
CA GLU A 230 2.60 -9.89 -14.75
C GLU A 230 1.08 -10.00 -14.89
N ASN A 231 0.34 -9.27 -14.06
CA ASN A 231 -1.12 -9.18 -14.13
C ASN A 231 -1.64 -8.01 -15.00
N GLY A 232 -0.76 -7.30 -15.71
CA GLY A 232 -1.16 -6.29 -16.69
C GLY A 232 -1.49 -4.92 -16.10
N VAL A 233 -1.18 -4.68 -14.80
CA VAL A 233 -1.44 -3.37 -14.19
C VAL A 233 -0.55 -2.32 -14.82
N ASP A 234 -1.14 -1.18 -15.19
CA ASP A 234 -0.47 -0.08 -15.87
C ASP A 234 0.11 0.93 -14.87
N PHE A 235 1.43 0.96 -14.78
CA PHE A 235 2.19 1.92 -13.96
C PHE A 235 3.65 1.99 -14.39
N ARG A 236 4.32 3.04 -13.96
CA ARG A 236 5.76 3.25 -14.15
C ARG A 236 6.52 2.97 -12.86
N VAL A 237 7.68 2.35 -12.98
CA VAL A 237 8.61 2.21 -11.85
C VAL A 237 9.59 3.37 -11.89
N VAL A 238 9.77 4.03 -10.76
CA VAL A 238 10.66 5.18 -10.61
C VAL A 238 11.52 4.99 -9.38
N ASP A 239 12.78 5.45 -9.44
CA ASP A 239 13.62 5.51 -8.26
C ASP A 239 13.15 6.62 -7.28
N PRO A 240 13.73 6.74 -6.07
CA PRO A 240 13.38 7.80 -5.14
C PRO A 240 13.55 9.21 -5.70
N ASP A 241 14.48 9.41 -6.63
CA ASP A 241 14.76 10.70 -7.29
C ASP A 241 13.78 11.00 -8.44
N GLY A 242 13.00 10.00 -8.85
CA GLY A 242 11.94 10.13 -9.86
C GLY A 242 12.36 9.73 -11.27
N HIS A 243 13.52 9.11 -11.46
CA HIS A 243 13.93 8.59 -12.76
C HIS A 243 13.25 7.26 -13.07
N TYR A 244 12.80 7.11 -14.30
CA TYR A 244 12.16 5.87 -14.74
C TYR A 244 13.14 4.70 -14.75
N LEU A 245 12.69 3.57 -14.24
CA LEU A 245 13.42 2.32 -14.27
C LEU A 245 12.72 1.31 -15.19
N ASN A 246 13.45 0.80 -16.17
CA ASN A 246 12.99 -0.35 -16.95
C ASN A 246 13.07 -1.64 -16.10
N ARG A 247 12.64 -2.78 -16.67
CA ARG A 247 12.60 -4.08 -15.95
C ARG A 247 13.97 -4.48 -15.41
N GLU A 248 15.03 -4.33 -16.21
CA GLU A 248 16.40 -4.70 -15.83
C GLU A 248 16.96 -3.76 -14.74
N GLN A 249 16.76 -2.46 -14.89
CA GLN A 249 17.15 -1.47 -13.89
C GLN A 249 16.41 -1.68 -12.57
N THR A 250 15.11 -1.99 -12.62
CA THR A 250 14.32 -2.35 -11.44
C THR A 250 14.91 -3.57 -10.72
N ARG A 251 15.25 -4.63 -11.49
CA ARG A 251 15.87 -5.84 -10.96
C ARG A 251 17.24 -5.54 -10.31
N ARG A 252 18.09 -4.77 -10.98
CA ARG A 252 19.39 -4.35 -10.42
C ARG A 252 19.25 -3.55 -9.14
N PHE A 253 18.28 -2.62 -9.11
CA PHE A 253 17.99 -1.84 -7.91
C PHE A 253 17.65 -2.77 -6.73
N LEU A 254 16.75 -3.72 -6.92
CA LEU A 254 16.35 -4.68 -5.90
C LEU A 254 17.52 -5.58 -5.45
N LEU A 255 18.32 -6.09 -6.40
CA LEU A 255 19.51 -6.88 -6.08
C LEU A 255 20.54 -6.07 -5.28
N ASN A 256 20.79 -4.82 -5.66
CA ASN A 256 21.72 -3.95 -4.92
C ASN A 256 21.23 -3.63 -3.50
N LYS A 257 19.92 -3.45 -3.34
CA LYS A 257 19.31 -3.12 -2.04
C LYS A 257 19.22 -4.32 -1.09
N TYR A 258 18.91 -5.50 -1.61
CA TYR A 258 18.60 -6.69 -0.81
C TYR A 258 19.60 -7.83 -0.98
N GLY A 259 20.29 -7.93 -2.13
CA GLY A 259 21.25 -8.99 -2.42
C GLY A 259 22.53 -8.95 -1.58
N ARG A 260 22.84 -7.78 -0.98
CA ARG A 260 24.02 -7.63 -0.09
C ARG A 260 23.74 -8.03 1.37
N ARG A 261 22.49 -8.29 1.75
CA ARG A 261 22.12 -8.66 3.13
C ARG A 261 22.28 -10.13 3.48
N GLY A 262 22.69 -10.96 2.52
CA GLY A 262 22.94 -12.39 2.74
C GLY A 262 24.43 -12.79 2.69
N ALA A 263 25.34 -11.82 2.69
CA ALA A 263 26.77 -12.07 2.59
C ALA A 263 27.58 -11.62 3.83
N ASP A 264 26.90 -11.16 4.91
CA ASP A 264 27.52 -10.84 6.20
C ASP A 264 27.11 -11.85 7.27
#